data_f075f80e6656195f987a58fde14cd788
#
_entry.id   f075f80e6656195f987a58fde14cd788
#
_cell.length_a   1.000
_cell.length_b   1.000
_cell.length_c   1.000
_cell.angle_alpha   90.00
_cell.angle_beta   90.00
_cell.angle_gamma   90.00
#
_symmetry.space_group_name_H-M   'P 1'
#
loop_
_entity.id
_entity.type
_entity.pdbx_description
1 polymer ?
#
loop_
_entity_poly.entity_id
_entity_poly.type
_entity_poly.pdbx_seq_one_letter_code
_entity_poly.pdbx_strand_id
1 'polypeptide(L)'
;MFEVTTIDAHVAGGAVRLVTAGLPQLTASSLEERQQLLSERAGPVLAALAREPRGHSGVVVVVLTEGDTPDADAGMLLFRSSGAAAACGHAIIGATGLAITRGVLTPRRHGTVRYDTLAGRLTATSIVLAGSGPVPVRYTGPAATVLQPNMPVNIGRRALRTDVVWSGTELVAIVDAEAAGVPLVSSRALELQRAGADVIRHLDESIRLTHPDTGAHLSVALAVFIGPAPESGMDIRSGTVRADGTVEHTPSAEATAAIAAVLSAMGLMPIGRRLVHQGLLGTTLFATILAMGDAEGRPTVDVEIGGEAWPTGDHVFRFEEADPLLSRD
;
A
#
# COMPACT_ATOMS: atom_id res chain seq x y z
N MET A 1 -32.18 5.32 6.48
CA MET A 1 -31.02 5.40 7.40
C MET A 1 -30.46 4.02 7.63
N PHE A 2 -29.16 3.82 7.42
CA PHE A 2 -28.43 2.62 7.80
C PHE A 2 -27.09 3.00 8.45
N GLU A 3 -26.45 2.06 9.13
CA GLU A 3 -25.22 2.29 9.87
C GLU A 3 -24.10 1.36 9.37
N VAL A 4 -22.87 1.89 9.33
CA VAL A 4 -21.65 1.11 9.08
C VAL A 4 -20.74 1.27 10.28
N THR A 5 -20.32 0.16 10.84
CA THR A 5 -19.39 0.13 11.98
C THR A 5 -17.99 -0.15 11.50
N THR A 6 -17.02 0.61 12.03
CA THR A 6 -15.61 0.45 11.70
C THR A 6 -14.74 0.52 12.95
N ILE A 7 -13.56 -0.06 12.84
CA ILE A 7 -12.42 0.18 13.73
C ILE A 7 -11.28 0.75 12.90
N ASP A 8 -10.67 1.79 13.44
CA ASP A 8 -9.67 2.57 12.71
C ASP A 8 -8.29 2.47 13.38
N ALA A 9 -7.26 2.52 12.55
CA ALA A 9 -5.86 2.60 12.98
C ALA A 9 -5.07 3.49 12.05
N HIS A 10 -3.86 3.84 12.45
CA HIS A 10 -2.84 4.28 11.50
C HIS A 10 -1.62 3.36 11.52
N VAL A 11 -0.92 3.30 10.40
CA VAL A 11 0.38 2.64 10.26
C VAL A 11 1.36 3.68 9.73
N ALA A 12 2.37 4.01 10.51
CA ALA A 12 3.30 5.09 10.18
C ALA A 12 2.64 6.43 9.79
N GLY A 13 1.39 6.67 10.20
CA GLY A 13 0.58 7.84 9.84
C GLY A 13 -0.42 7.61 8.69
N GLY A 14 -0.32 6.50 7.95
CA GLY A 14 -1.30 6.11 6.94
C GLY A 14 -2.58 5.57 7.56
N ALA A 15 -3.73 6.19 7.28
CA ALA A 15 -5.00 5.84 7.91
C ALA A 15 -5.61 4.55 7.31
N VAL A 16 -6.03 3.65 8.19
CA VAL A 16 -6.67 2.36 7.85
C VAL A 16 -7.99 2.27 8.58
N ARG A 17 -9.06 1.94 7.87
CA ARG A 17 -10.41 1.78 8.37
C ARG A 17 -10.93 0.39 8.05
N LEU A 18 -11.03 -0.47 9.05
CA LEU A 18 -11.56 -1.82 8.92
C LEU A 18 -13.08 -1.81 9.18
N VAL A 19 -13.87 -2.17 8.17
CA VAL A 19 -15.33 -2.31 8.33
C VAL A 19 -15.62 -3.62 9.04
N THR A 20 -16.44 -3.54 10.08
CA THR A 20 -16.82 -4.70 10.91
C THR A 20 -18.29 -5.08 10.78
N ALA A 21 -19.15 -4.14 10.36
CA ALA A 21 -20.57 -4.40 10.14
C ALA A 21 -21.24 -3.34 9.24
N GLY A 22 -22.43 -3.64 8.73
CA GLY A 22 -23.28 -2.67 8.03
C GLY A 22 -23.16 -2.68 6.51
N LEU A 23 -22.29 -3.52 5.92
CA LEU A 23 -22.23 -3.73 4.47
C LEU A 23 -23.13 -4.89 4.04
N PRO A 24 -23.59 -4.91 2.78
CA PRO A 24 -24.37 -6.01 2.24
C PRO A 24 -23.62 -7.33 2.33
N GLN A 25 -24.35 -8.42 2.59
CA GLN A 25 -23.77 -9.76 2.45
C GLN A 25 -23.43 -10.04 1.00
N LEU A 26 -22.25 -10.59 0.78
CA LEU A 26 -21.72 -10.93 -0.53
C LEU A 26 -21.80 -12.43 -0.73
N THR A 27 -22.58 -12.84 -1.72
CA THR A 27 -22.64 -14.24 -2.17
C THR A 27 -22.01 -14.30 -3.55
N ALA A 28 -20.72 -14.67 -3.60
CA ALA A 28 -19.96 -14.78 -4.83
C ALA A 28 -18.84 -15.81 -4.64
N SER A 29 -18.35 -16.37 -5.74
CA SER A 29 -17.41 -17.50 -5.74
C SER A 29 -15.96 -17.05 -5.67
N SER A 30 -15.66 -15.80 -6.06
CA SER A 30 -14.29 -15.27 -6.08
C SER A 30 -14.20 -13.87 -5.43
N LEU A 31 -12.97 -13.46 -5.10
CA LEU A 31 -12.69 -12.11 -4.58
C LEU A 31 -13.02 -11.03 -5.61
N GLU A 32 -12.75 -11.28 -6.88
CA GLU A 32 -13.05 -10.36 -7.97
C GLU A 32 -14.57 -10.12 -8.05
N GLU A 33 -15.37 -11.18 -8.02
CA GLU A 33 -16.84 -11.07 -8.03
C GLU A 33 -17.35 -10.34 -6.78
N ARG A 34 -16.78 -10.63 -5.59
CA ARG A 34 -17.15 -9.94 -4.34
C ARG A 34 -16.80 -8.47 -4.41
N GLN A 35 -15.61 -8.11 -4.94
CA GLN A 35 -15.22 -6.72 -5.12
C GLN A 35 -16.19 -5.99 -6.07
N GLN A 36 -16.53 -6.61 -7.19
CA GLN A 36 -17.47 -6.04 -8.15
C GLN A 36 -18.85 -5.81 -7.51
N LEU A 37 -19.41 -6.84 -6.86
CA LEU A 37 -20.70 -6.74 -6.17
C LEU A 37 -20.68 -5.66 -5.07
N LEU A 38 -19.58 -5.57 -4.32
CA LEU A 38 -19.45 -4.57 -3.27
C LEU A 38 -19.34 -3.16 -3.85
N SER A 39 -18.62 -3.00 -4.95
CA SER A 39 -18.53 -1.73 -5.67
C SER A 39 -19.91 -1.29 -6.23
N GLU A 40 -20.68 -2.23 -6.77
CA GLU A 40 -22.02 -1.95 -7.31
C GLU A 40 -23.05 -1.61 -6.21
N ARG A 41 -23.02 -2.36 -5.08
CA ARG A 41 -24.05 -2.27 -4.03
C ARG A 41 -23.74 -1.26 -2.93
N ALA A 42 -22.46 -1.01 -2.67
CA ALA A 42 -21.99 -0.17 -1.56
C ALA A 42 -20.87 0.82 -1.97
N GLY A 43 -20.56 0.96 -3.26
CA GLY A 43 -19.51 1.85 -3.77
C GLY A 43 -19.62 3.28 -3.23
N PRO A 44 -20.78 3.94 -3.30
CA PRO A 44 -20.96 5.28 -2.74
C PRO A 44 -20.68 5.36 -1.24
N VAL A 45 -21.05 4.33 -0.48
CA VAL A 45 -20.81 4.24 0.97
C VAL A 45 -19.31 4.08 1.27
N LEU A 46 -18.65 3.16 0.56
CA LEU A 46 -17.21 2.93 0.70
C LEU A 46 -16.39 4.17 0.33
N ALA A 47 -16.78 4.85 -0.75
CA ALA A 47 -16.18 6.11 -1.13
C ALA A 47 -16.42 7.21 -0.08
N ALA A 48 -17.62 7.31 0.49
CA ALA A 48 -17.94 8.27 1.54
C ALA A 48 -17.17 8.01 2.83
N LEU A 49 -16.85 6.74 3.15
CA LEU A 49 -15.97 6.39 4.27
C LEU A 49 -14.51 6.84 4.06
N ALA A 50 -14.08 7.00 2.80
CA ALA A 50 -12.73 7.44 2.43
C ALA A 50 -12.67 8.90 1.97
N ARG A 51 -13.77 9.67 2.06
CA ARG A 51 -13.84 11.09 1.65
C ARG A 51 -14.35 11.96 2.79
N GLU A 52 -14.07 13.24 2.72
CA GLU A 52 -14.69 14.22 3.61
C GLU A 52 -16.22 14.23 3.48
N PRO A 53 -16.95 14.40 4.56
CA PRO A 53 -16.53 14.68 5.93
C PRO A 53 -16.27 13.45 6.80
N ARG A 54 -16.42 12.23 6.30
CA ARG A 54 -16.30 10.98 7.08
C ARG A 54 -14.89 10.39 7.08
N GLY A 55 -14.05 10.80 6.12
CA GLY A 55 -12.67 10.41 5.96
C GLY A 55 -11.86 11.49 5.25
N HIS A 56 -10.79 11.11 4.59
CA HIS A 56 -9.97 11.95 3.71
C HIS A 56 -9.28 11.06 2.65
N SER A 57 -8.69 11.62 1.62
CA SER A 57 -8.10 10.89 0.48
C SER A 57 -7.01 9.86 0.84
N GLY A 58 -6.40 9.99 2.03
CA GLY A 58 -5.41 9.04 2.54
C GLY A 58 -5.98 7.83 3.29
N VAL A 59 -7.31 7.76 3.51
CA VAL A 59 -7.95 6.62 4.17
C VAL A 59 -8.05 5.44 3.21
N VAL A 60 -7.62 4.27 3.68
CA VAL A 60 -7.88 2.98 3.02
C VAL A 60 -8.93 2.22 3.82
N VAL A 61 -10.06 1.97 3.18
CA VAL A 61 -11.15 1.17 3.74
C VAL A 61 -10.89 -0.30 3.43
N VAL A 62 -10.94 -1.14 4.45
CA VAL A 62 -10.70 -2.58 4.37
C VAL A 62 -11.99 -3.33 4.68
N VAL A 63 -12.31 -4.31 3.83
CA VAL A 63 -13.41 -5.25 4.04
C VAL A 63 -12.85 -6.66 4.04
N LEU A 64 -13.00 -7.39 5.14
CA LEU A 64 -12.65 -8.80 5.20
C LEU A 64 -13.83 -9.65 4.75
N THR A 65 -13.51 -10.69 3.97
CA THR A 65 -14.47 -11.66 3.46
C THR A 65 -13.92 -13.07 3.61
N GLU A 66 -14.63 -14.08 3.12
CA GLU A 66 -14.06 -15.41 2.97
C GLU A 66 -12.93 -15.39 1.94
N GLY A 67 -11.89 -16.20 2.16
CA GLY A 67 -10.83 -16.40 1.16
C GLY A 67 -11.31 -17.30 0.02
N ASP A 68 -10.65 -17.19 -1.14
CA ASP A 68 -10.93 -18.03 -2.30
C ASP A 68 -10.27 -19.40 -2.17
N THR A 69 -9.21 -19.47 -1.39
CA THR A 69 -8.44 -20.71 -1.20
C THR A 69 -8.72 -21.35 0.16
N PRO A 70 -8.74 -22.70 0.26
CA PRO A 70 -9.09 -23.39 1.50
C PRO A 70 -8.17 -23.13 2.67
N ASP A 71 -6.93 -22.69 2.42
CA ASP A 71 -5.92 -22.41 3.43
C ASP A 71 -5.76 -20.91 3.76
N ALA A 72 -6.54 -20.04 3.12
CA ALA A 72 -6.67 -18.63 3.51
C ALA A 72 -7.52 -18.52 4.79
N ASP A 73 -7.11 -17.61 5.66
CA ASP A 73 -7.89 -17.25 6.86
C ASP A 73 -9.00 -16.26 6.52
N ALA A 74 -8.75 -15.38 5.52
CA ALA A 74 -9.72 -14.43 5.00
C ALA A 74 -9.35 -13.96 3.58
N GLY A 75 -10.32 -13.39 2.86
CA GLY A 75 -10.14 -12.51 1.73
C GLY A 75 -10.06 -11.06 2.21
N MET A 76 -9.26 -10.24 1.54
CA MET A 76 -9.13 -8.82 1.86
C MET A 76 -9.43 -7.98 0.63
N LEU A 77 -10.45 -7.15 0.72
CA LEU A 77 -10.84 -6.18 -0.29
C LEU A 77 -10.52 -4.77 0.21
N LEU A 78 -9.94 -3.95 -0.67
CA LEU A 78 -9.44 -2.62 -0.35
C LEU A 78 -10.14 -1.56 -1.19
N PHE A 79 -10.50 -0.44 -0.57
CA PHE A 79 -11.14 0.68 -1.23
C PHE A 79 -10.48 2.00 -0.82
N ARG A 80 -10.28 2.87 -1.78
CA ARG A 80 -9.83 4.26 -1.60
C ARG A 80 -10.96 5.22 -2.01
N SER A 81 -10.73 6.49 -1.84
CA SER A 81 -11.65 7.53 -2.33
C SER A 81 -11.88 7.47 -3.86
N SER A 82 -10.92 6.93 -4.60
CA SER A 82 -10.97 6.74 -6.06
C SER A 82 -11.61 5.41 -6.49
N GLY A 83 -11.97 4.53 -5.55
CA GLY A 83 -12.56 3.21 -5.84
C GLY A 83 -11.75 2.05 -5.28
N ALA A 84 -11.97 0.87 -5.84
CA ALA A 84 -11.28 -0.35 -5.44
C ALA A 84 -9.76 -0.28 -5.70
N ALA A 85 -8.97 -0.88 -4.81
CA ALA A 85 -7.53 -0.98 -4.91
C ALA A 85 -7.08 -2.44 -4.80
N ALA A 86 -6.04 -2.83 -5.56
CA ALA A 86 -5.54 -4.20 -5.54
C ALA A 86 -4.72 -4.51 -4.28
N ALA A 87 -3.91 -3.55 -3.83
CA ALA A 87 -3.05 -3.69 -2.67
C ALA A 87 -2.85 -2.38 -1.91
N CYS A 88 -2.48 -2.50 -0.64
CA CYS A 88 -1.98 -1.43 0.20
C CYS A 88 -1.33 -2.02 1.46
N GLY A 89 -0.02 -1.89 1.61
CA GLY A 89 0.70 -2.45 2.73
C GLY A 89 0.30 -1.88 4.10
N HIS A 90 -0.06 -0.59 4.17
CA HIS A 90 -0.61 0.00 5.40
C HIS A 90 -1.91 -0.71 5.80
N ALA A 91 -2.78 -1.00 4.83
CA ALA A 91 -4.03 -1.70 5.08
C ALA A 91 -3.79 -3.12 5.60
N ILE A 92 -2.82 -3.84 5.04
CA ILE A 92 -2.45 -5.19 5.49
C ILE A 92 -2.00 -5.15 6.94
N ILE A 93 -1.06 -4.26 7.28
CA ILE A 93 -0.53 -4.11 8.65
C ILE A 93 -1.64 -3.65 9.60
N GLY A 94 -2.37 -2.59 9.27
CA GLY A 94 -3.40 -2.00 10.12
C GLY A 94 -4.58 -2.95 10.36
N ALA A 95 -5.13 -3.51 9.28
CA ALA A 95 -6.28 -4.42 9.39
C ALA A 95 -5.92 -5.73 10.11
N THR A 96 -4.71 -6.29 9.88
CA THR A 96 -4.27 -7.48 10.61
C THR A 96 -4.17 -7.21 12.11
N GLY A 97 -3.52 -6.10 12.50
CA GLY A 97 -3.40 -5.71 13.90
C GLY A 97 -4.77 -5.52 14.56
N LEU A 98 -5.67 -4.80 13.91
CA LEU A 98 -7.04 -4.55 14.39
C LEU A 98 -7.87 -5.85 14.45
N ALA A 99 -7.86 -6.65 13.37
CA ALA A 99 -8.70 -7.84 13.26
C ALA A 99 -8.36 -8.88 14.34
N ILE A 100 -7.06 -9.08 14.64
CA ILE A 100 -6.62 -10.00 15.67
C ILE A 100 -6.95 -9.45 17.07
N THR A 101 -6.59 -8.19 17.36
CA THR A 101 -6.75 -7.62 18.70
C THR A 101 -8.20 -7.38 19.10
N ARG A 102 -9.07 -7.16 18.12
CA ARG A 102 -10.52 -6.96 18.35
C ARG A 102 -11.35 -8.24 18.15
N GLY A 103 -10.70 -9.37 17.86
CA GLY A 103 -11.39 -10.65 17.66
C GLY A 103 -12.28 -10.71 16.41
N VAL A 104 -12.06 -9.82 15.44
CA VAL A 104 -12.77 -9.83 14.14
C VAL A 104 -12.32 -11.04 13.31
N LEU A 105 -11.05 -11.42 13.44
CA LEU A 105 -10.46 -12.59 12.79
C LEU A 105 -9.70 -13.44 13.81
N THR A 106 -10.00 -14.73 13.82
CA THR A 106 -9.23 -15.72 14.58
C THR A 106 -8.37 -16.53 13.62
N PRO A 107 -7.04 -16.31 13.59
CA PRO A 107 -6.15 -17.05 12.69
C PRO A 107 -6.18 -18.55 13.00
N ARG A 108 -6.17 -19.39 11.97
CA ARG A 108 -6.03 -20.85 12.11
C ARG A 108 -4.66 -21.26 12.66
N ARG A 109 -3.65 -20.42 12.46
CA ARG A 109 -2.29 -20.60 12.97
C ARG A 109 -1.96 -19.44 13.91
N HIS A 110 -1.55 -19.76 15.11
CA HIS A 110 -1.23 -18.74 16.11
C HIS A 110 -0.30 -17.65 15.56
N GLY A 111 -0.75 -16.40 15.61
CA GLY A 111 0.01 -15.22 15.18
C GLY A 111 0.20 -15.06 13.67
N THR A 112 -0.33 -15.97 12.83
CA THR A 112 -0.16 -15.92 11.37
C THR A 112 -1.50 -15.92 10.67
N VAL A 113 -1.72 -14.95 9.79
CA VAL A 113 -2.92 -14.80 8.94
C VAL A 113 -2.51 -14.93 7.48
N ARG A 114 -3.22 -15.75 6.73
CA ARG A 114 -3.10 -15.85 5.28
C ARG A 114 -4.29 -15.17 4.63
N TYR A 115 -3.99 -14.18 3.80
CA TYR A 115 -4.99 -13.46 3.03
C TYR A 115 -4.90 -13.83 1.55
N ASP A 116 -6.06 -14.07 0.94
CA ASP A 116 -6.21 -13.93 -0.50
C ASP A 116 -6.56 -12.47 -0.80
N THR A 117 -5.89 -11.86 -1.77
CA THR A 117 -6.11 -10.49 -2.24
C THR A 117 -6.11 -10.46 -3.77
N LEU A 118 -6.57 -9.37 -4.36
CA LEU A 118 -6.52 -9.20 -5.82
C LEU A 118 -5.10 -9.06 -6.38
N ALA A 119 -4.14 -8.71 -5.52
CA ALA A 119 -2.71 -8.67 -5.88
C ALA A 119 -1.99 -10.00 -5.62
N GLY A 120 -2.72 -11.04 -5.24
CA GLY A 120 -2.17 -12.35 -4.90
C GLY A 120 -2.25 -12.68 -3.41
N ARG A 121 -1.60 -13.75 -3.02
CA ARG A 121 -1.61 -14.24 -1.64
C ARG A 121 -0.60 -13.49 -0.78
N LEU A 122 -1.03 -13.14 0.43
CA LEU A 122 -0.22 -12.50 1.45
C LEU A 122 -0.18 -13.35 2.73
N THR A 123 0.93 -13.30 3.44
CA THR A 123 1.04 -13.90 4.77
C THR A 123 1.48 -12.82 5.74
N ALA A 124 0.62 -12.51 6.71
CA ALA A 124 0.91 -11.55 7.77
C ALA A 124 1.16 -12.27 9.09
N THR A 125 2.14 -11.79 9.85
CA THR A 125 2.44 -12.29 11.20
C THR A 125 2.33 -11.14 12.19
N SER A 126 1.67 -11.41 13.32
CA SER A 126 1.58 -10.48 14.43
C SER A 126 1.86 -11.19 15.74
N ILE A 127 2.68 -10.56 16.57
CA ILE A 127 2.85 -10.97 17.96
C ILE A 127 2.00 -10.02 18.78
N VAL A 128 0.81 -10.48 19.17
CA VAL A 128 -0.05 -9.73 20.09
C VAL A 128 0.59 -9.76 21.47
N LEU A 129 1.15 -8.63 21.88
CA LEU A 129 1.56 -8.42 23.26
C LEU A 129 0.32 -8.06 24.08
N ALA A 130 0.17 -8.64 25.26
CA ALA A 130 -0.91 -8.28 26.17
C ALA A 130 -0.78 -6.79 26.56
N GLY A 131 -1.76 -5.96 26.15
CA GLY A 131 -1.76 -4.52 26.43
C GLY A 131 -2.55 -3.71 25.40
N SER A 132 -2.67 -2.41 25.66
CA SER A 132 -3.37 -1.43 24.80
C SER A 132 -2.44 -0.65 23.85
N GLY A 133 -1.25 -1.16 23.58
CA GLY A 133 -0.23 -0.50 22.77
C GLY A 133 -0.34 -0.80 21.27
N PRO A 134 0.62 -0.31 20.48
CA PRO A 134 0.71 -0.61 19.06
C PRO A 134 0.90 -2.10 18.82
N VAL A 135 0.35 -2.59 17.73
CA VAL A 135 0.44 -4.00 17.34
C VAL A 135 1.49 -4.16 16.23
N PRO A 136 2.64 -4.79 16.52
CA PRO A 136 3.63 -5.08 15.50
C PRO A 136 3.08 -6.10 14.50
N VAL A 137 3.15 -5.77 13.23
CA VAL A 137 2.76 -6.66 12.13
C VAL A 137 3.85 -6.66 11.07
N ARG A 138 4.15 -7.85 10.56
CA ARG A 138 4.99 -8.05 9.38
C ARG A 138 4.21 -8.85 8.37
N TYR A 139 4.45 -8.60 7.09
CA TYR A 139 3.84 -9.39 6.04
C TYR A 139 4.81 -9.63 4.89
N THR A 140 4.56 -10.73 4.17
CA THR A 140 5.19 -11.05 2.90
C THR A 140 4.10 -11.19 1.85
N GLY A 141 4.41 -10.77 0.64
CA GLY A 141 3.55 -10.84 -0.54
C GLY A 141 4.30 -11.36 -1.76
N PRO A 142 3.77 -11.11 -2.96
CA PRO A 142 4.47 -11.43 -4.20
C PRO A 142 5.85 -10.76 -4.27
N ALA A 143 6.79 -11.43 -4.96
CA ALA A 143 8.16 -10.97 -5.06
C ALA A 143 8.29 -9.63 -5.80
N ALA A 144 9.25 -8.80 -5.38
CA ALA A 144 9.59 -7.57 -6.07
C ALA A 144 10.74 -7.80 -7.08
N THR A 145 10.73 -7.06 -8.19
CA THR A 145 11.78 -7.14 -9.22
C THR A 145 12.01 -5.82 -9.94
N VAL A 146 13.25 -5.52 -10.26
CA VAL A 146 13.61 -4.37 -11.11
C VAL A 146 13.31 -4.73 -12.57
N LEU A 147 12.32 -4.09 -13.17
CA LEU A 147 11.92 -4.36 -14.55
C LEU A 147 12.76 -3.61 -15.56
N GLN A 148 13.02 -2.32 -15.29
CA GLN A 148 13.83 -1.47 -16.17
C GLN A 148 14.74 -0.56 -15.32
N PRO A 149 16.03 -0.90 -15.20
CA PRO A 149 16.96 -0.04 -14.49
C PRO A 149 17.40 1.15 -15.36
N ASN A 150 17.72 2.27 -14.71
CA ASN A 150 18.38 3.40 -15.30
C ASN A 150 17.66 4.03 -16.53
N MET A 151 16.33 4.06 -16.50
CA MET A 151 15.50 4.63 -17.56
C MET A 151 15.62 6.16 -17.60
N PRO A 152 15.76 6.78 -18.80
CA PRO A 152 15.73 8.24 -18.89
C PRO A 152 14.33 8.77 -18.58
N VAL A 153 14.24 9.85 -17.81
CA VAL A 153 13.00 10.57 -17.51
C VAL A 153 13.28 12.07 -17.45
N ASN A 154 12.31 12.88 -17.85
CA ASN A 154 12.41 14.32 -17.77
C ASN A 154 11.46 14.88 -16.72
N ILE A 155 11.97 15.71 -15.81
CA ILE A 155 11.20 16.49 -14.85
C ILE A 155 11.41 17.97 -15.18
N GLY A 156 10.42 18.61 -15.78
CA GLY A 156 10.57 19.93 -16.36
C GLY A 156 11.68 19.96 -17.40
N ARG A 157 12.78 20.69 -17.12
CA ARG A 157 13.96 20.77 -17.99
C ARG A 157 15.13 19.86 -17.57
N ARG A 158 14.99 19.07 -16.54
CA ARG A 158 16.04 18.18 -16.02
C ARG A 158 15.90 16.80 -16.64
N ALA A 159 16.97 16.32 -17.27
CA ALA A 159 17.09 14.94 -17.71
C ALA A 159 17.68 14.11 -16.55
N LEU A 160 16.98 13.09 -16.15
CA LEU A 160 17.29 12.24 -15.00
C LEU A 160 17.26 10.77 -15.38
N ARG A 161 17.58 9.91 -14.41
CA ARG A 161 17.44 8.47 -14.49
C ARG A 161 16.51 7.98 -13.39
N THR A 162 15.75 6.94 -13.70
CA THR A 162 14.83 6.28 -12.78
C THR A 162 14.94 4.77 -12.92
N ASP A 163 14.74 4.06 -11.85
CA ASP A 163 14.54 2.61 -11.87
C ASP A 163 13.05 2.32 -11.84
N VAL A 164 12.59 1.49 -12.76
CA VAL A 164 11.19 1.04 -12.81
C VAL A 164 11.10 -0.36 -12.25
N VAL A 165 10.33 -0.51 -11.18
CA VAL A 165 10.29 -1.68 -10.31
C VAL A 165 8.87 -2.19 -10.18
N TRP A 166 8.67 -3.49 -10.33
CA TRP A 166 7.49 -4.18 -9.85
C TRP A 166 7.67 -4.47 -8.35
N SER A 167 6.86 -3.87 -7.50
CA SER A 167 6.96 -4.01 -6.04
C SER A 167 6.40 -5.32 -5.49
N GLY A 168 5.89 -6.18 -6.38
CA GLY A 168 5.05 -7.34 -6.07
C GLY A 168 3.56 -7.06 -6.26
N THR A 169 3.16 -5.79 -6.26
CA THR A 169 1.75 -5.38 -6.35
C THR A 169 1.49 -4.17 -7.25
N GLU A 170 2.41 -3.23 -7.32
CA GLU A 170 2.28 -1.99 -8.11
C GLU A 170 3.59 -1.66 -8.84
N LEU A 171 3.48 -0.97 -9.97
CA LEU A 171 4.63 -0.47 -10.72
C LEU A 171 5.11 0.85 -10.10
N VAL A 172 6.37 0.89 -9.71
CA VAL A 172 7.01 1.97 -8.96
C VAL A 172 8.18 2.55 -9.76
N ALA A 173 8.23 3.86 -9.92
CA ALA A 173 9.39 4.59 -10.44
C ALA A 173 10.18 5.19 -9.29
N ILE A 174 11.48 4.87 -9.18
CA ILE A 174 12.37 5.38 -8.13
C ILE A 174 13.31 6.43 -8.71
N VAL A 175 13.30 7.62 -8.13
CA VAL A 175 14.05 8.79 -8.59
C VAL A 175 14.89 9.33 -7.44
N ASP A 176 16.15 9.71 -7.72
CA ASP A 176 16.98 10.46 -6.78
C ASP A 176 16.42 11.88 -6.58
N ALA A 177 16.05 12.21 -5.34
CA ALA A 177 15.41 13.49 -4.99
C ALA A 177 16.35 14.68 -5.15
N GLU A 178 17.64 14.51 -4.85
CA GLU A 178 18.65 15.57 -4.98
C GLU A 178 18.89 15.88 -6.45
N ALA A 179 19.08 14.87 -7.29
CA ALA A 179 19.24 15.04 -8.74
C ALA A 179 17.98 15.70 -9.35
N ALA A 180 16.78 15.33 -8.88
CA ALA A 180 15.53 15.93 -9.29
C ALA A 180 15.36 17.38 -8.78
N GLY A 181 16.11 17.78 -7.75
CA GLY A 181 15.95 19.06 -7.07
C GLY A 181 14.62 19.17 -6.31
N VAL A 182 14.12 18.04 -5.80
CA VAL A 182 12.86 17.94 -5.07
C VAL A 182 13.17 17.73 -3.58
N PRO A 183 12.86 18.72 -2.72
CA PRO A 183 13.10 18.56 -1.28
C PRO A 183 12.12 17.55 -0.65
N LEU A 184 12.65 16.63 0.16
CA LEU A 184 11.86 15.62 0.88
C LEU A 184 11.32 16.18 2.21
N VAL A 185 10.47 17.22 2.13
CA VAL A 185 9.82 17.85 3.27
C VAL A 185 8.33 18.12 3.00
N SER A 186 7.48 17.90 3.98
CA SER A 186 6.02 18.02 3.84
C SER A 186 5.56 19.40 3.36
N SER A 187 6.26 20.48 3.72
CA SER A 187 5.95 21.85 3.29
C SER A 187 6.13 22.09 1.79
N ARG A 188 6.80 21.18 1.08
CA ARG A 188 7.03 21.25 -0.38
C ARG A 188 6.25 20.17 -1.15
N ALA A 189 5.18 19.64 -0.56
CA ALA A 189 4.36 18.58 -1.16
C ALA A 189 3.86 18.90 -2.58
N LEU A 190 3.54 20.16 -2.87
CA LEU A 190 3.09 20.59 -4.21
C LEU A 190 4.19 20.46 -5.28
N GLU A 191 5.46 20.69 -4.91
CA GLU A 191 6.58 20.51 -5.83
C GLU A 191 6.82 19.03 -6.09
N LEU A 192 6.76 18.23 -5.03
CA LEU A 192 6.83 16.78 -5.12
C LEU A 192 5.73 16.23 -6.02
N GLN A 193 4.47 16.68 -5.83
CA GLN A 193 3.32 16.28 -6.63
C GLN A 193 3.54 16.55 -8.14
N ARG A 194 4.00 17.76 -8.48
CA ARG A 194 4.27 18.15 -9.89
C ARG A 194 5.37 17.29 -10.50
N ALA A 195 6.46 17.08 -9.77
CA ALA A 195 7.57 16.26 -10.22
C ALA A 195 7.15 14.79 -10.41
N GLY A 196 6.36 14.25 -9.50
CA GLY A 196 5.83 12.89 -9.59
C GLY A 196 4.89 12.69 -10.78
N ALA A 197 3.99 13.65 -11.02
CA ALA A 197 3.12 13.62 -12.18
C ALA A 197 3.92 13.66 -13.51
N ASP A 198 4.99 14.43 -13.58
CA ASP A 198 5.87 14.46 -14.75
C ASP A 198 6.56 13.10 -14.98
N VAL A 199 7.06 12.45 -13.92
CA VAL A 199 7.69 11.13 -14.01
C VAL A 199 6.70 10.09 -14.52
N ILE A 200 5.53 9.98 -13.89
CA ILE A 200 4.50 8.98 -14.22
C ILE A 200 4.07 9.15 -15.68
N ARG A 201 3.69 10.36 -16.07
CA ARG A 201 3.29 10.66 -17.44
C ARG A 201 4.37 10.30 -18.45
N HIS A 202 5.62 10.71 -18.21
CA HIS A 202 6.72 10.46 -19.14
C HIS A 202 6.97 8.95 -19.32
N LEU A 203 6.92 8.18 -18.25
CA LEU A 203 7.14 6.73 -18.31
C LEU A 203 5.97 6.02 -19.02
N ASP A 204 4.72 6.36 -18.70
CA ASP A 204 3.54 5.76 -19.33
C ASP A 204 3.48 6.06 -20.85
N GLU A 205 4.00 7.22 -21.29
CA GLU A 205 4.12 7.57 -22.70
C GLU A 205 5.30 6.88 -23.40
N SER A 206 6.40 6.62 -22.68
CA SER A 206 7.67 6.19 -23.26
C SER A 206 7.87 4.68 -23.28
N ILE A 207 7.24 3.94 -22.35
CA ILE A 207 7.45 2.49 -22.19
C ILE A 207 6.13 1.74 -22.15
N ARG A 208 6.19 0.46 -22.58
CA ARG A 208 5.09 -0.49 -22.43
C ARG A 208 5.59 -1.62 -21.55
N LEU A 209 5.11 -1.66 -20.33
CA LEU A 209 5.42 -2.72 -19.39
C LEU A 209 4.24 -3.63 -19.20
N THR A 210 4.53 -4.89 -18.92
CA THR A 210 3.54 -5.92 -18.66
C THR A 210 3.81 -6.57 -17.31
N HIS A 211 2.76 -7.01 -16.67
CA HIS A 211 2.83 -7.78 -15.45
C HIS A 211 3.67 -9.05 -15.69
N PRO A 212 4.66 -9.36 -14.83
CA PRO A 212 5.58 -10.47 -15.05
C PRO A 212 4.88 -11.82 -15.21
N ASP A 213 3.79 -12.06 -14.48
CA ASP A 213 3.11 -13.36 -14.50
C ASP A 213 1.90 -13.41 -15.46
N THR A 214 1.16 -12.31 -15.63
CA THR A 214 -0.11 -12.32 -16.38
C THR A 214 0.02 -11.74 -17.79
N GLY A 215 1.10 -11.00 -18.07
CA GLY A 215 1.28 -10.27 -19.33
C GLY A 215 0.34 -9.06 -19.50
N ALA A 216 -0.49 -8.72 -18.49
CA ALA A 216 -1.37 -7.56 -18.53
C ALA A 216 -0.56 -6.27 -18.59
N HIS A 217 -1.07 -5.26 -19.31
CA HIS A 217 -0.43 -3.94 -19.35
C HIS A 217 -0.40 -3.29 -17.96
N LEU A 218 0.76 -2.72 -17.61
CA LEU A 218 0.99 -1.99 -16.38
C LEU A 218 1.19 -0.49 -16.66
N SER A 219 0.56 0.35 -15.85
CA SER A 219 0.84 1.78 -15.74
C SER A 219 1.59 2.07 -14.46
N VAL A 220 2.40 3.13 -14.43
CA VAL A 220 3.15 3.53 -13.24
C VAL A 220 2.18 4.03 -12.17
N ALA A 221 2.11 3.32 -11.05
CA ALA A 221 1.23 3.66 -9.94
C ALA A 221 1.86 4.70 -9.00
N LEU A 222 3.18 4.64 -8.81
CA LEU A 222 3.92 5.47 -7.85
C LEU A 222 5.19 6.06 -8.47
N ALA A 223 5.42 7.36 -8.26
CA ALA A 223 6.72 7.99 -8.37
C ALA A 223 7.28 8.24 -6.98
N VAL A 224 8.43 7.66 -6.67
CA VAL A 224 9.07 7.68 -5.35
C VAL A 224 10.39 8.42 -5.44
N PHE A 225 10.48 9.56 -4.77
CA PHE A 225 11.69 10.34 -4.65
C PHE A 225 12.43 9.94 -3.39
N ILE A 226 13.67 9.48 -3.54
CA ILE A 226 14.47 8.96 -2.44
C ILE A 226 15.71 9.82 -2.18
N GLY A 227 16.16 9.82 -0.94
CA GLY A 227 17.38 10.46 -0.51
C GLY A 227 17.84 9.92 0.85
N PRO A 228 19.01 10.37 1.34
CA PRO A 228 19.47 9.98 2.66
C PRO A 228 18.50 10.47 3.74
N ALA A 229 18.27 9.63 4.75
CA ALA A 229 17.49 10.03 5.90
C ALA A 229 18.33 11.00 6.80
N PRO A 230 17.73 12.07 7.32
CA PRO A 230 18.46 13.04 8.14
C PRO A 230 18.76 12.54 9.55
N GLU A 231 17.96 11.59 10.07
CA GLU A 231 18.13 11.04 11.41
C GLU A 231 19.00 9.78 11.40
N SER A 232 19.80 9.62 12.47
CA SER A 232 20.61 8.42 12.67
C SER A 232 19.72 7.19 12.90
N GLY A 233 20.13 6.04 12.34
CA GLY A 233 19.38 4.78 12.44
C GLY A 233 18.28 4.62 11.39
N MET A 234 18.10 5.60 10.50
CA MET A 234 17.28 5.52 9.30
C MET A 234 18.19 5.38 8.09
N ASP A 235 17.82 4.50 7.15
CA ASP A 235 18.66 4.26 5.97
C ASP A 235 18.28 5.21 4.83
N ILE A 236 16.99 5.34 4.52
CA ILE A 236 16.46 6.11 3.39
C ILE A 236 15.22 6.90 3.81
N ARG A 237 15.10 8.11 3.27
CA ARG A 237 13.89 8.92 3.30
C ARG A 237 13.25 9.00 1.93
N SER A 238 11.91 8.99 1.87
CA SER A 238 11.20 9.19 0.61
C SER A 238 10.02 10.14 0.71
N GLY A 239 9.63 10.67 -0.47
CA GLY A 239 8.33 11.25 -0.72
C GLY A 239 7.71 10.55 -1.92
N THR A 240 6.46 10.12 -1.79
CA THR A 240 5.76 9.31 -2.78
C THR A 240 4.59 10.08 -3.39
N VAL A 241 4.44 10.01 -4.70
CA VAL A 241 3.32 10.57 -5.46
C VAL A 241 2.62 9.43 -6.18
N ARG A 242 1.30 9.31 -5.98
CA ARG A 242 0.46 8.34 -6.69
C ARG A 242 0.01 8.88 -8.04
N ALA A 243 -0.39 7.97 -8.94
CA ALA A 243 -0.90 8.33 -10.27
C ALA A 243 -2.15 9.23 -10.23
N ASP A 244 -2.96 9.17 -9.16
CA ASP A 244 -4.10 10.06 -8.93
C ASP A 244 -3.70 11.45 -8.41
N GLY A 245 -2.41 11.74 -8.28
CA GLY A 245 -1.85 12.99 -7.78
C GLY A 245 -1.77 13.08 -6.25
N THR A 246 -2.17 12.06 -5.51
CA THR A 246 -2.03 12.04 -4.05
C THR A 246 -0.56 11.99 -3.64
N VAL A 247 -0.15 12.89 -2.73
CA VAL A 247 1.16 12.83 -2.08
C VAL A 247 1.04 12.04 -0.79
N GLU A 248 1.77 10.94 -0.71
CA GLU A 248 1.88 10.16 0.52
C GLU A 248 2.99 10.74 1.40
N HIS A 249 2.62 11.23 2.58
CA HIS A 249 3.56 11.77 3.55
C HIS A 249 4.22 10.70 4.42
N THR A 250 3.67 9.50 4.39
CA THR A 250 4.15 8.31 5.09
C THR A 250 5.05 7.47 4.18
N PRO A 251 5.91 6.59 4.72
CA PRO A 251 6.62 5.65 3.87
C PRO A 251 5.62 4.65 3.28
N SER A 252 5.54 4.55 1.94
CA SER A 252 4.71 3.54 1.29
C SER A 252 5.36 2.16 1.42
N ALA A 253 4.56 1.13 1.67
CA ALA A 253 5.07 -0.24 1.74
C ALA A 253 5.52 -0.74 0.36
N GLU A 254 4.81 -0.37 -0.71
CA GLU A 254 5.15 -0.66 -2.09
C GLU A 254 6.47 0.02 -2.47
N ALA A 255 6.65 1.29 -2.08
CA ALA A 255 7.92 2.00 -2.22
C ALA A 255 9.04 1.31 -1.42
N THR A 256 8.75 0.86 -0.19
CA THR A 256 9.72 0.16 0.66
C THR A 256 10.22 -1.13 0.02
N ALA A 257 9.30 -1.93 -0.56
CA ALA A 257 9.64 -3.16 -1.30
C ALA A 257 10.46 -2.85 -2.56
N ALA A 258 10.06 -1.83 -3.33
CA ALA A 258 10.76 -1.42 -4.55
C ALA A 258 12.18 -0.90 -4.25
N ILE A 259 12.36 -0.09 -3.20
CA ILE A 259 13.68 0.38 -2.75
C ILE A 259 14.56 -0.81 -2.34
N ALA A 260 14.01 -1.77 -1.58
CA ALA A 260 14.73 -2.98 -1.19
C ALA A 260 15.19 -3.79 -2.42
N ALA A 261 14.35 -3.92 -3.45
CA ALA A 261 14.70 -4.59 -4.69
C ALA A 261 15.84 -3.90 -5.45
N VAL A 262 15.80 -2.57 -5.57
CA VAL A 262 16.89 -1.79 -6.22
C VAL A 262 18.19 -1.93 -5.44
N LEU A 263 18.16 -1.76 -4.12
CA LEU A 263 19.35 -1.89 -3.28
C LEU A 263 19.94 -3.31 -3.33
N SER A 264 19.08 -4.33 -3.41
CA SER A 264 19.52 -5.71 -3.60
C SER A 264 20.18 -5.93 -4.95
N ALA A 265 19.57 -5.43 -6.03
CA ALA A 265 20.14 -5.52 -7.38
C ALA A 265 21.51 -4.81 -7.49
N MET A 266 21.71 -3.76 -6.69
CA MET A 266 23.00 -3.05 -6.56
C MET A 266 24.00 -3.76 -5.64
N GLY A 267 23.64 -4.87 -4.99
CA GLY A 267 24.47 -5.58 -4.00
C GLY A 267 24.60 -4.86 -2.65
N LEU A 268 23.78 -3.86 -2.39
CA LEU A 268 23.84 -3.03 -1.18
C LEU A 268 22.94 -3.57 -0.04
N MET A 269 22.01 -4.46 -0.35
CA MET A 269 21.08 -5.05 0.62
C MET A 269 21.07 -6.58 0.53
N PRO A 270 21.92 -7.29 1.33
CA PRO A 270 21.93 -8.75 1.37
C PRO A 270 20.71 -9.31 2.12
N ILE A 271 20.47 -10.63 1.96
CA ILE A 271 19.45 -11.38 2.72
C ILE A 271 19.65 -11.16 4.23
N GLY A 272 18.54 -10.95 4.93
CA GLY A 272 18.49 -10.72 6.39
C GLY A 272 18.83 -9.31 6.85
N ARG A 273 19.36 -8.44 5.97
CA ARG A 273 19.56 -7.03 6.31
C ARG A 273 18.21 -6.33 6.43
N ARG A 274 18.04 -5.56 7.52
CA ARG A 274 16.91 -4.69 7.72
C ARG A 274 17.18 -3.31 7.10
N LEU A 275 16.26 -2.81 6.31
CA LEU A 275 16.18 -1.45 5.81
C LEU A 275 15.15 -0.67 6.63
N VAL A 276 15.50 0.50 7.15
CA VAL A 276 14.58 1.41 7.82
C VAL A 276 14.27 2.56 6.88
N HIS A 277 13.02 2.59 6.39
CA HIS A 277 12.53 3.56 5.43
C HIS A 277 11.66 4.61 6.12
N GLN A 278 12.04 5.87 6.00
CA GLN A 278 11.36 7.01 6.59
C GLN A 278 10.53 7.77 5.54
N GLY A 279 9.31 8.20 5.90
CA GLY A 279 8.48 9.11 5.11
C GLY A 279 8.69 10.58 5.48
N LEU A 280 7.95 11.47 4.82
CA LEU A 280 8.03 12.93 5.03
C LEU A 280 7.59 13.35 6.45
N LEU A 281 6.75 12.57 7.13
CA LEU A 281 6.32 12.79 8.52
C LEU A 281 7.36 12.36 9.55
N GLY A 282 8.48 11.75 9.13
CA GLY A 282 9.47 11.18 10.06
C GLY A 282 9.10 9.80 10.60
N THR A 283 7.95 9.26 10.22
CA THR A 283 7.51 7.91 10.58
C THR A 283 8.17 6.85 9.68
N THR A 284 8.22 5.59 10.14
CA THR A 284 9.00 4.56 9.48
C THR A 284 8.22 3.28 9.21
N LEU A 285 8.57 2.62 8.11
CA LEU A 285 8.40 1.19 7.87
C LEU A 285 9.76 0.53 7.74
N PHE A 286 9.80 -0.78 7.77
CA PHE A 286 11.03 -1.51 7.50
C PHE A 286 10.82 -2.63 6.49
N ALA A 287 11.90 -2.96 5.79
CA ALA A 287 11.97 -4.12 4.91
C ALA A 287 13.09 -5.05 5.32
N THR A 288 12.90 -6.36 5.11
CA THR A 288 13.94 -7.38 5.21
C THR A 288 13.85 -8.29 4.00
N ILE A 289 14.95 -8.50 3.28
CA ILE A 289 14.98 -9.49 2.20
C ILE A 289 15.08 -10.87 2.82
N LEU A 290 14.10 -11.72 2.51
CA LEU A 290 14.04 -13.09 3.00
C LEU A 290 14.72 -14.08 2.05
N ALA A 291 14.54 -13.88 0.74
CA ALA A 291 15.12 -14.71 -0.29
C ALA A 291 15.40 -13.89 -1.56
N MET A 292 16.32 -14.37 -2.36
CA MET A 292 16.60 -13.90 -3.71
C MET A 292 16.30 -15.03 -4.68
N GLY A 293 15.68 -14.71 -5.80
CA GLY A 293 15.30 -15.64 -6.84
C GLY A 293 15.58 -15.07 -8.23
N ASP A 294 15.09 -15.77 -9.22
CA ASP A 294 15.12 -15.36 -10.62
C ASP A 294 13.79 -15.71 -11.27
N ALA A 295 13.23 -14.77 -12.00
CA ALA A 295 12.06 -14.98 -12.84
C ALA A 295 12.42 -14.59 -14.28
N GLU A 296 12.62 -15.59 -15.14
CA GLU A 296 12.94 -15.42 -16.56
C GLU A 296 14.18 -14.55 -16.81
N GLY A 297 15.25 -14.76 -16.01
CA GLY A 297 16.50 -14.00 -16.10
C GLY A 297 16.45 -12.62 -15.43
N ARG A 298 15.42 -12.33 -14.65
CA ARG A 298 15.29 -11.10 -13.86
C ARG A 298 15.42 -11.43 -12.38
N PRO A 299 16.37 -10.81 -11.67
CA PRO A 299 16.48 -10.99 -10.23
C PRO A 299 15.19 -10.57 -9.50
N THR A 300 14.69 -11.45 -8.64
CA THR A 300 13.54 -11.20 -7.78
C THR A 300 13.97 -11.22 -6.32
N VAL A 301 13.22 -10.53 -5.47
CA VAL A 301 13.42 -10.55 -4.02
C VAL A 301 12.10 -10.77 -3.30
N ASP A 302 12.10 -11.69 -2.34
CA ASP A 302 11.03 -11.84 -1.38
C ASP A 302 11.29 -10.86 -0.23
N VAL A 303 10.37 -9.91 -0.05
CA VAL A 303 10.51 -8.84 0.94
C VAL A 303 9.48 -9.01 2.05
N GLU A 304 9.95 -9.08 3.30
CA GLU A 304 9.11 -8.89 4.48
C GLU A 304 9.02 -7.39 4.76
N ILE A 305 7.81 -6.85 4.77
CA ILE A 305 7.53 -5.47 5.20
C ILE A 305 6.94 -5.48 6.59
N GLY A 306 7.38 -4.57 7.44
CA GLY A 306 6.89 -4.47 8.80
C GLY A 306 6.65 -3.05 9.28
N GLY A 307 5.73 -2.94 10.22
CA GLY A 307 5.32 -1.71 10.87
C GLY A 307 4.46 -2.00 12.10
N GLU A 308 3.87 -0.96 12.65
CA GLU A 308 3.01 -1.04 13.82
C GLU A 308 1.63 -0.48 13.50
N ALA A 309 0.59 -1.24 13.84
CA ALA A 309 -0.79 -0.77 13.80
C ALA A 309 -1.12 -0.05 15.12
N TRP A 310 -1.47 1.22 15.03
CA TRP A 310 -1.87 2.08 16.14
C TRP A 310 -3.38 2.30 16.10
N PRO A 311 -4.19 1.65 16.96
CA PRO A 311 -5.62 1.87 17.01
C PRO A 311 -5.93 3.35 17.29
N THR A 312 -6.88 3.94 16.56
CA THR A 312 -7.27 5.35 16.69
C THR A 312 -8.68 5.55 17.16
N GLY A 313 -9.58 4.59 16.91
CA GLY A 313 -10.95 4.69 17.38
C GLY A 313 -11.89 3.63 16.81
N ASP A 314 -13.07 3.56 17.40
CA ASP A 314 -14.21 2.78 16.96
C ASP A 314 -15.32 3.75 16.53
N HIS A 315 -15.94 3.52 15.36
CA HIS A 315 -16.90 4.46 14.78
C HIS A 315 -18.16 3.76 14.32
N VAL A 316 -19.28 4.49 14.42
CA VAL A 316 -20.55 4.15 13.78
C VAL A 316 -20.92 5.28 12.85
N PHE A 317 -20.79 5.06 11.56
CA PHE A 317 -21.17 6.03 10.54
C PHE A 317 -22.61 5.84 10.15
N ARG A 318 -23.37 6.96 10.12
CA ARG A 318 -24.77 6.97 9.71
C ARG A 318 -24.91 7.51 8.29
N PHE A 319 -25.74 6.84 7.53
CA PHE A 319 -26.03 7.16 6.15
C PHE A 319 -27.52 7.33 5.93
N GLU A 320 -27.90 8.47 5.36
CA GLU A 320 -29.24 8.77 4.90
C GLU A 320 -29.26 8.74 3.37
N GLU A 321 -30.27 8.13 2.77
CA GLU A 321 -30.39 8.09 1.29
C GLU A 321 -30.48 9.48 0.66
N ALA A 322 -31.02 10.46 1.39
CA ALA A 322 -31.11 11.85 0.96
C ALA A 322 -29.83 12.65 1.15
N ASP A 323 -28.74 12.07 1.66
CA ASP A 323 -27.46 12.77 1.84
C ASP A 323 -26.86 13.07 0.44
N PRO A 324 -26.71 14.37 0.05
CA PRO A 324 -26.22 14.74 -1.27
C PRO A 324 -24.77 14.31 -1.51
N LEU A 325 -24.02 13.90 -0.48
CA LEU A 325 -22.64 13.41 -0.59
C LEU A 325 -22.54 11.92 -0.90
N LEU A 326 -23.66 11.16 -0.79
CA LEU A 326 -23.70 9.75 -1.19
C LEU A 326 -23.91 9.57 -2.69
N SER A 327 -24.52 10.54 -3.37
CA SER A 327 -24.85 10.48 -4.80
C SER A 327 -23.84 11.18 -5.70
N ARG A 328 -22.69 11.61 -5.18
CA ARG A 328 -21.64 12.23 -5.99
C ARG A 328 -20.74 11.16 -6.60
N ASP A 329 -20.78 11.08 -7.94
CA ASP A 329 -19.85 10.32 -8.78
C ASP A 329 -18.40 10.79 -8.61
#